data_d35f5a593d8d45e7d09fab56dd3267a1
#
_entry.id   d35f5a593d8d45e7d09fab56dd3267a1
#
_cell.length_a   1.000
_cell.length_b   1.000
_cell.length_c   1.000
_cell.angle_alpha   90.00
_cell.angle_beta   90.00
_cell.angle_gamma   90.00
#
_symmetry.space_group_name_H-M   'P 1'
#
loop_
_entity.id
_entity.type
_entity.pdbx_description
1 polymer ?
#
loop_
_entity_poly.entity_id
_entity_poly.type
_entity_poly.pdbx_seq_one_letter_code
_entity_poly.pdbx_strand_id
1 'polypeptide(L)'
;MIRKLLIANRGEIAVRIIRACREMGIATVAVYSEADEESLHTQLADEAICIGPGPSAQSYLNMEQIISATMVSGADAIHSGFGFLSENARFAELCEKCGITFVGPPSKVIRMLGNKKIARSTMIAAGVPVVPGSEGDVEDIETGLKEAERIGYPVIIKAALGGGGKGMRVANTPEEFPEAYATARKESEIAFGDGTMYIEHFVVNPRHIEFQILADNQGNVIHLGERDCSIQRNHQKMIEESPSAAVSPELREKMGHAAVTAAKAAGYVNAGTIEFLLEPDGKFWFMEMNTRIQVEHPVTEWVTGIDLVKEQLKIASGMPLEISQDDVHIMGHAIECRINAENPQKNFRPSPGTIQGAHFPGGNGIRVDTCVYNGCKIPPYYDSMLAKLIVHADSREAAIAKMQSALGEVIIDGIDTNIDYQYEILKNEDYQSGNFDTGFLASHIIAGVKINEN
;
A
#
# COMPACT_ATOMS: atom_id res chain seq x y z
N MET A 1 21.65 -16.07 10.22
CA MET A 1 21.32 -15.63 8.83
C MET A 1 20.37 -16.64 8.23
N ILE A 2 19.30 -16.17 7.60
CA ILE A 2 18.31 -17.01 6.89
C ILE A 2 19.03 -17.79 5.79
N ARG A 3 18.79 -19.10 5.71
CA ARG A 3 19.41 -19.98 4.71
C ARG A 3 18.44 -20.43 3.65
N LYS A 4 17.16 -20.60 4.04
CA LYS A 4 16.09 -21.03 3.15
C LYS A 4 14.80 -20.31 3.51
N LEU A 5 14.21 -19.62 2.54
CA LEU A 5 13.04 -18.80 2.69
C LEU A 5 11.84 -19.41 1.98
N LEU A 6 10.73 -19.58 2.68
CA LEU A 6 9.44 -19.82 2.04
C LEU A 6 8.75 -18.49 1.72
N ILE A 7 8.25 -18.36 0.49
CA ILE A 7 7.55 -17.17 -0.01
C ILE A 7 6.05 -17.45 0.02
N ALA A 8 5.37 -16.88 1.04
CA ALA A 8 3.93 -17.06 1.26
C ALA A 8 3.11 -16.04 0.45
N ASN A 9 3.41 -15.96 -0.84
CA ASN A 9 2.75 -15.06 -1.78
C ASN A 9 2.87 -15.60 -3.21
N ARG A 10 2.33 -14.85 -4.18
CA ARG A 10 2.30 -15.17 -5.61
C ARG A 10 2.62 -13.93 -6.46
N GLY A 11 2.62 -14.13 -7.77
CA GLY A 11 2.69 -13.00 -8.70
C GLY A 11 4.06 -12.31 -8.70
N GLU A 12 4.06 -11.02 -9.03
CA GLU A 12 5.28 -10.25 -9.20
C GLU A 12 6.09 -10.13 -7.90
N ILE A 13 5.42 -10.01 -6.74
CA ILE A 13 6.12 -9.87 -5.46
C ILE A 13 6.86 -11.16 -5.07
N ALA A 14 6.29 -12.32 -5.37
CA ALA A 14 6.99 -13.59 -5.16
C ALA A 14 8.24 -13.68 -6.04
N VAL A 15 8.15 -13.28 -7.31
CA VAL A 15 9.31 -13.18 -8.23
C VAL A 15 10.35 -12.19 -7.70
N ARG A 16 9.92 -11.03 -7.20
CA ARG A 16 10.80 -9.99 -6.63
C ARG A 16 11.59 -10.53 -5.43
N ILE A 17 10.92 -11.24 -4.52
CA ILE A 17 11.55 -11.84 -3.34
C ILE A 17 12.53 -12.96 -3.76
N ILE A 18 12.15 -13.83 -4.71
CA ILE A 18 13.03 -14.88 -5.23
C ILE A 18 14.33 -14.28 -5.79
N ARG A 19 14.24 -13.20 -6.56
CA ARG A 19 15.40 -12.50 -7.12
C ARG A 19 16.35 -11.99 -6.03
N ALA A 20 15.80 -11.32 -5.01
CA ALA A 20 16.60 -10.84 -3.86
C ALA A 20 17.29 -12.00 -3.12
N CYS A 21 16.55 -13.09 -2.86
CA CYS A 21 17.09 -14.27 -2.22
C CYS A 21 18.25 -14.89 -3.00
N ARG A 22 18.10 -15.04 -4.33
CA ARG A 22 19.15 -15.56 -5.21
C ARG A 22 20.44 -14.73 -5.15
N GLU A 23 20.29 -13.38 -5.18
CA GLU A 23 21.43 -12.47 -5.07
C GLU A 23 22.10 -12.51 -3.69
N MET A 24 21.37 -12.91 -2.66
CA MET A 24 21.90 -13.09 -1.29
C MET A 24 22.35 -14.53 -0.99
N GLY A 25 22.21 -15.46 -1.94
CA GLY A 25 22.57 -16.88 -1.73
C GLY A 25 21.61 -17.62 -0.78
N ILE A 26 20.34 -17.17 -0.68
CA ILE A 26 19.29 -17.78 0.12
C ILE A 26 18.46 -18.70 -0.77
N ALA A 27 18.33 -19.98 -0.38
CA ALA A 27 17.46 -20.93 -1.09
C ALA A 27 15.98 -20.56 -0.94
N THR A 28 15.17 -20.84 -1.95
CA THR A 28 13.78 -20.36 -2.04
C THR A 28 12.77 -21.50 -2.18
N VAL A 29 11.66 -21.40 -1.47
CA VAL A 29 10.49 -22.28 -1.60
C VAL A 29 9.29 -21.41 -1.99
N ALA A 30 8.77 -21.59 -3.19
CA ALA A 30 7.50 -20.96 -3.59
C ALA A 30 6.33 -21.82 -3.13
N VAL A 31 5.29 -21.20 -2.56
CA VAL A 31 4.00 -21.87 -2.43
C VAL A 31 3.11 -21.46 -3.59
N TYR A 32 2.20 -22.36 -4.01
CA TYR A 32 1.26 -22.08 -5.08
C TYR A 32 -0.07 -22.80 -4.88
N SER A 33 -1.16 -22.20 -5.37
CA SER A 33 -2.43 -22.90 -5.55
C SER A 33 -2.44 -23.65 -6.86
N GLU A 34 -3.33 -24.61 -7.04
CA GLU A 34 -3.50 -25.34 -8.32
C GLU A 34 -3.68 -24.40 -9.53
N ALA A 35 -4.29 -23.20 -9.31
CA ALA A 35 -4.47 -22.21 -10.37
C ALA A 35 -3.17 -21.51 -10.78
N ASP A 36 -2.13 -21.57 -9.96
CA ASP A 36 -0.83 -20.94 -10.18
C ASP A 36 0.30 -21.95 -10.46
N GLU A 37 -0.01 -23.21 -10.74
CA GLU A 37 0.99 -24.28 -10.95
C GLU A 37 2.04 -23.88 -12.01
N GLU A 38 1.59 -23.25 -13.10
CA GLU A 38 2.45 -22.80 -14.21
C GLU A 38 2.98 -21.37 -14.03
N SER A 39 2.72 -20.70 -12.89
CA SER A 39 3.12 -19.30 -12.67
C SER A 39 4.64 -19.16 -12.57
N LEU A 40 5.17 -17.98 -12.98
CA LEU A 40 6.60 -17.75 -13.08
C LEU A 40 7.34 -17.96 -11.75
N HIS A 41 6.74 -17.62 -10.60
CA HIS A 41 7.39 -17.79 -9.30
C HIS A 41 7.65 -19.25 -8.95
N THR A 42 6.78 -20.20 -9.40
CA THR A 42 6.99 -21.64 -9.19
C THR A 42 8.15 -22.17 -10.01
N GLN A 43 8.37 -21.60 -11.21
CA GLN A 43 9.44 -21.99 -12.13
C GLN A 43 10.79 -21.39 -11.69
N LEU A 44 10.79 -20.27 -11.01
CA LEU A 44 12.01 -19.57 -10.60
C LEU A 44 12.52 -20.02 -9.24
N ALA A 45 11.68 -20.44 -8.30
CA ALA A 45 12.11 -20.89 -6.99
C ALA A 45 12.91 -22.20 -7.08
N ASP A 46 13.74 -22.48 -6.06
CA ASP A 46 14.50 -23.74 -6.00
C ASP A 46 13.57 -24.92 -5.71
N GLU A 47 12.50 -24.69 -4.94
CA GLU A 47 11.44 -25.66 -4.68
C GLU A 47 10.07 -25.00 -4.80
N ALA A 48 9.04 -25.77 -5.17
CA ALA A 48 7.66 -25.30 -5.22
C ALA A 48 6.71 -26.31 -4.58
N ILE A 49 5.77 -25.84 -3.75
CA ILE A 49 4.84 -26.69 -3.01
C ILE A 49 3.41 -26.20 -3.23
N CYS A 50 2.55 -27.09 -3.72
CA CYS A 50 1.10 -26.83 -3.82
C CYS A 50 0.47 -26.78 -2.41
N ILE A 51 -0.27 -25.71 -2.14
CA ILE A 51 -0.93 -25.46 -0.85
C ILE A 51 -2.45 -25.54 -0.90
N GLY A 52 -3.03 -25.98 -2.03
CA GLY A 52 -4.46 -26.20 -2.17
C GLY A 52 -5.05 -25.66 -3.47
N PRO A 53 -6.40 -25.67 -3.60
CA PRO A 53 -7.08 -25.23 -4.82
C PRO A 53 -7.01 -23.72 -5.05
N GLY A 54 -7.52 -23.25 -6.21
CA GLY A 54 -7.45 -21.86 -6.66
C GLY A 54 -7.94 -20.79 -5.68
N PRO A 55 -9.13 -20.94 -5.01
CA PRO A 55 -9.61 -19.92 -4.09
C PRO A 55 -8.64 -19.63 -2.94
N SER A 56 -8.32 -18.34 -2.71
CA SER A 56 -7.32 -17.91 -1.72
C SER A 56 -7.59 -18.37 -0.30
N ALA A 57 -8.86 -18.47 0.10
CA ALA A 57 -9.25 -18.97 1.43
C ALA A 57 -8.81 -20.44 1.68
N GLN A 58 -8.63 -21.22 0.62
CA GLN A 58 -8.23 -22.62 0.68
C GLN A 58 -6.75 -22.85 0.38
N SER A 59 -6.01 -21.79 0.06
CA SER A 59 -4.60 -21.81 -0.33
C SER A 59 -3.80 -20.71 0.37
N TYR A 60 -3.62 -19.53 -0.23
CA TYR A 60 -2.77 -18.44 0.26
C TYR A 60 -3.21 -17.82 1.61
N LEU A 61 -4.46 -18.01 2.04
CA LEU A 61 -4.97 -17.63 3.35
C LEU A 61 -5.03 -18.82 4.35
N ASN A 62 -4.63 -20.01 3.92
CA ASN A 62 -4.59 -21.19 4.78
C ASN A 62 -3.26 -21.24 5.53
N MET A 63 -3.26 -20.71 6.74
CA MET A 63 -2.07 -20.63 7.60
C MET A 63 -1.44 -22.00 7.88
N GLU A 64 -2.27 -23.03 8.10
CA GLU A 64 -1.84 -24.39 8.46
C GLU A 64 -1.10 -25.03 7.29
N GLN A 65 -1.58 -24.87 6.06
CA GLN A 65 -0.90 -25.38 4.86
C GLN A 65 0.43 -24.69 4.62
N ILE A 66 0.50 -23.38 4.82
CA ILE A 66 1.74 -22.60 4.65
C ILE A 66 2.79 -23.03 5.69
N ILE A 67 2.40 -23.14 6.96
CA ILE A 67 3.30 -23.63 8.03
C ILE A 67 3.76 -25.07 7.75
N SER A 68 2.85 -25.94 7.31
CA SER A 68 3.21 -27.33 6.96
C SER A 68 4.21 -27.37 5.80
N ALA A 69 4.00 -26.56 4.76
CA ALA A 69 4.93 -26.43 3.64
C ALA A 69 6.31 -25.93 4.11
N THR A 70 6.33 -24.97 5.05
CA THR A 70 7.58 -24.46 5.63
C THR A 70 8.35 -25.55 6.36
N MET A 71 7.68 -26.31 7.19
CA MET A 71 8.29 -27.38 7.96
C MET A 71 8.79 -28.52 7.08
N VAL A 72 8.01 -28.95 6.09
CA VAL A 72 8.37 -30.04 5.18
C VAL A 72 9.54 -29.66 4.29
N SER A 73 9.60 -28.41 3.81
CA SER A 73 10.71 -27.93 2.99
C SER A 73 11.98 -27.65 3.80
N GLY A 74 11.88 -27.57 5.13
CA GLY A 74 12.99 -27.17 5.99
C GLY A 74 13.38 -25.70 5.84
N ALA A 75 12.47 -24.83 5.39
CA ALA A 75 12.68 -23.40 5.38
C ALA A 75 12.71 -22.85 6.81
N ASP A 76 13.66 -21.95 7.09
CA ASP A 76 13.86 -21.36 8.41
C ASP A 76 13.17 -19.98 8.56
N ALA A 77 12.64 -19.44 7.47
CA ALA A 77 11.94 -18.16 7.46
C ALA A 77 10.78 -18.15 6.45
N ILE A 78 9.83 -17.20 6.67
CA ILE A 78 8.72 -16.93 5.78
C ILE A 78 8.69 -15.44 5.43
N HIS A 79 8.55 -15.12 4.15
CA HIS A 79 8.25 -13.78 3.66
C HIS A 79 6.85 -13.77 3.02
N SER A 80 5.94 -12.97 3.56
CA SER A 80 4.56 -12.91 3.09
C SER A 80 4.30 -11.81 2.03
N GLY A 81 5.31 -10.99 1.68
CA GLY A 81 5.15 -9.90 0.72
C GLY A 81 4.11 -8.86 1.18
N PHE A 82 3.12 -8.61 0.34
CA PHE A 82 1.95 -7.78 0.65
C PHE A 82 0.64 -8.54 0.33
N GLY A 83 -0.48 -8.10 0.92
CA GLY A 83 -1.76 -8.80 0.81
C GLY A 83 -1.78 -10.13 1.57
N PHE A 84 -2.79 -10.97 1.35
CA PHE A 84 -2.99 -12.26 2.01
C PHE A 84 -2.72 -12.23 3.53
N LEU A 85 -1.67 -12.90 4.00
CA LEU A 85 -1.34 -13.03 5.42
C LEU A 85 -0.29 -12.03 5.93
N SER A 86 0.14 -11.08 5.10
CA SER A 86 1.26 -10.16 5.44
C SER A 86 1.01 -9.29 6.67
N GLU A 87 -0.25 -8.94 6.94
CA GLU A 87 -0.67 -8.13 8.10
C GLU A 87 -1.50 -8.95 9.10
N ASN A 88 -1.40 -10.29 9.03
CA ASN A 88 -2.14 -11.16 9.92
C ASN A 88 -1.34 -11.47 11.19
N ALA A 89 -1.71 -10.82 12.30
CA ALA A 89 -1.04 -11.00 13.59
C ALA A 89 -1.06 -12.45 14.10
N ARG A 90 -2.11 -13.22 13.80
CA ARG A 90 -2.22 -14.64 14.19
C ARG A 90 -1.25 -15.52 13.41
N PHE A 91 -1.04 -15.20 12.12
CA PHE A 91 -0.07 -15.92 11.29
C PHE A 91 1.37 -15.64 11.76
N ALA A 92 1.71 -14.38 12.01
CA ALA A 92 3.02 -14.02 12.56
C ALA A 92 3.27 -14.70 13.93
N GLU A 93 2.26 -14.70 14.82
CA GLU A 93 2.34 -15.42 16.11
C GLU A 93 2.52 -16.93 15.94
N LEU A 94 1.88 -17.53 14.93
CA LEU A 94 2.03 -18.94 14.62
C LEU A 94 3.46 -19.25 14.13
N CYS A 95 4.04 -18.41 13.29
CA CYS A 95 5.46 -18.52 12.89
C CYS A 95 6.37 -18.47 14.12
N GLU A 96 6.18 -17.48 15.01
CA GLU A 96 6.96 -17.33 16.24
C GLU A 96 6.89 -18.60 17.12
N LYS A 97 5.68 -19.16 17.31
CA LYS A 97 5.47 -20.38 18.09
C LYS A 97 6.10 -21.63 17.47
N CYS A 98 6.19 -21.67 16.15
CA CYS A 98 6.85 -22.78 15.43
C CYS A 98 8.36 -22.59 15.27
N GLY A 99 8.95 -21.51 15.80
CA GLY A 99 10.39 -21.22 15.66
C GLY A 99 10.79 -20.83 14.23
N ILE A 100 9.82 -20.34 13.43
CA ILE A 100 10.02 -19.87 12.06
C ILE A 100 10.18 -18.35 12.09
N THR A 101 11.21 -17.81 11.45
CA THR A 101 11.43 -16.37 11.34
C THR A 101 10.37 -15.77 10.39
N PHE A 102 9.51 -14.91 10.90
CA PHE A 102 8.62 -14.10 10.08
C PHE A 102 9.37 -12.85 9.59
N VAL A 103 9.48 -12.65 8.26
CA VAL A 103 10.10 -11.45 7.68
C VAL A 103 9.12 -10.29 7.73
N GLY A 104 9.18 -9.55 8.81
CA GLY A 104 8.25 -8.47 9.15
C GLY A 104 8.33 -8.11 10.63
N PRO A 105 7.42 -7.27 11.14
CA PRO A 105 7.39 -6.90 12.54
C PRO A 105 6.85 -8.03 13.42
N PRO A 106 7.10 -7.98 14.74
CA PRO A 106 6.54 -8.94 15.70
C PRO A 106 5.01 -8.95 15.71
N SER A 107 4.41 -10.12 15.96
CA SER A 107 2.95 -10.32 15.95
C SER A 107 2.18 -9.34 16.84
N LYS A 108 2.77 -8.96 17.99
CA LYS A 108 2.19 -7.95 18.91
C LYS A 108 2.07 -6.56 18.27
N VAL A 109 3.03 -6.19 17.43
CA VAL A 109 3.05 -4.89 16.73
C VAL A 109 2.01 -4.87 15.63
N ILE A 110 1.91 -5.94 14.84
CA ILE A 110 0.85 -6.10 13.82
C ILE A 110 -0.53 -6.01 14.48
N ARG A 111 -0.75 -6.69 15.60
CA ARG A 111 -2.02 -6.67 16.33
C ARG A 111 -2.37 -5.28 16.86
N MET A 112 -1.40 -4.58 17.41
CA MET A 112 -1.56 -3.24 17.95
C MET A 112 -1.92 -2.23 16.84
N LEU A 113 -1.16 -2.22 15.75
CA LEU A 113 -1.36 -1.28 14.64
C LEU A 113 -2.61 -1.63 13.79
N GLY A 114 -3.00 -2.89 13.73
CA GLY A 114 -4.27 -3.32 13.12
C GLY A 114 -5.52 -2.88 13.89
N ASN A 115 -5.38 -2.46 15.16
CA ASN A 115 -6.47 -1.88 15.93
C ASN A 115 -6.44 -0.35 15.83
N LYS A 116 -7.36 0.24 15.04
CA LYS A 116 -7.39 1.68 14.76
C LYS A 116 -7.44 2.56 16.03
N LYS A 117 -8.17 2.14 17.07
CA LYS A 117 -8.24 2.90 18.33
C LYS A 117 -6.90 2.88 19.07
N ILE A 118 -6.27 1.72 19.16
CA ILE A 118 -4.96 1.59 19.83
C ILE A 118 -3.88 2.30 19.03
N ALA A 119 -3.83 2.11 17.71
CA ALA A 119 -2.90 2.82 16.84
C ALA A 119 -3.02 4.33 17.01
N ARG A 120 -4.25 4.88 16.91
CA ARG A 120 -4.52 6.31 17.09
C ARG A 120 -4.07 6.82 18.47
N SER A 121 -4.44 6.13 19.57
CA SER A 121 -4.05 6.55 20.92
C SER A 121 -2.53 6.52 21.12
N THR A 122 -1.85 5.53 20.53
CA THR A 122 -0.38 5.44 20.54
C THR A 122 0.24 6.64 19.82
N MET A 123 -0.29 7.02 18.65
CA MET A 123 0.21 8.16 17.88
C MET A 123 -0.02 9.48 18.61
N ILE A 124 -1.19 9.69 19.22
CA ILE A 124 -1.47 10.88 20.05
C ILE A 124 -0.48 10.96 21.21
N ALA A 125 -0.27 9.87 21.94
CA ALA A 125 0.66 9.84 23.08
C ALA A 125 2.12 10.12 22.65
N ALA A 126 2.49 9.80 21.41
CA ALA A 126 3.81 10.07 20.83
C ALA A 126 3.93 11.48 20.23
N GLY A 127 2.84 12.29 20.19
CA GLY A 127 2.84 13.61 19.60
C GLY A 127 2.81 13.61 18.05
N VAL A 128 2.44 12.48 17.43
CA VAL A 128 2.24 12.39 15.99
C VAL A 128 0.90 13.03 15.62
N PRO A 129 0.86 13.94 14.62
CA PRO A 129 -0.38 14.56 14.19
C PRO A 129 -1.40 13.52 13.71
N VAL A 130 -2.58 13.49 14.31
CA VAL A 130 -3.70 12.63 13.88
C VAL A 130 -4.88 13.51 13.51
N VAL A 131 -5.75 13.05 12.61
CA VAL A 131 -6.96 13.81 12.24
C VAL A 131 -7.71 14.20 13.51
N PRO A 132 -7.95 15.50 13.80
CA PRO A 132 -8.69 15.91 14.98
C PRO A 132 -10.08 15.26 15.01
N GLY A 133 -10.50 14.76 16.16
CA GLY A 133 -11.79 14.08 16.31
C GLY A 133 -12.37 14.25 17.70
N SER A 134 -13.62 13.80 17.88
CA SER A 134 -14.28 13.81 19.18
C SER A 134 -13.57 12.89 20.18
N GLU A 135 -13.58 13.27 21.46
CA GLU A 135 -12.92 12.51 22.54
C GLU A 135 -13.70 11.25 22.94
N GLY A 136 -14.81 10.99 22.28
CA GLY A 136 -15.67 9.83 22.53
C GLY A 136 -16.87 9.83 21.60
N ASP A 137 -17.83 9.02 21.97
CA ASP A 137 -19.10 8.90 21.28
C ASP A 137 -19.92 10.19 21.46
N VAL A 138 -20.55 10.63 20.40
CA VAL A 138 -21.41 11.81 20.37
C VAL A 138 -22.86 11.35 20.32
N GLU A 139 -23.58 11.55 21.42
CA GLU A 139 -24.93 11.02 21.59
C GLU A 139 -26.04 11.96 21.11
N ASP A 140 -25.76 13.28 21.07
CA ASP A 140 -26.73 14.30 20.70
C ASP A 140 -26.13 15.45 19.89
N ILE A 141 -26.98 16.24 19.27
CA ILE A 141 -26.60 17.36 18.40
C ILE A 141 -25.88 18.48 19.16
N GLU A 142 -26.26 18.75 20.41
CA GLU A 142 -25.66 19.83 21.19
C GLU A 142 -24.19 19.51 21.54
N THR A 143 -23.93 18.28 21.99
CA THR A 143 -22.58 17.77 22.22
C THR A 143 -21.80 17.76 20.95
N GLY A 144 -22.43 17.33 19.85
CA GLY A 144 -21.81 17.27 18.50
C GLY A 144 -21.41 18.65 18.00
N LEU A 145 -22.22 19.67 18.15
CA LEU A 145 -21.88 21.05 17.75
C LEU A 145 -20.66 21.56 18.51
N LYS A 146 -20.60 21.34 19.84
CA LYS A 146 -19.45 21.76 20.66
C LYS A 146 -18.16 21.07 20.22
N GLU A 147 -18.22 19.76 19.92
CA GLU A 147 -17.08 19.01 19.41
C GLU A 147 -16.67 19.49 18.01
N ALA A 148 -17.63 19.72 17.11
CA ALA A 148 -17.36 20.22 15.78
C ALA A 148 -16.72 21.62 15.78
N GLU A 149 -17.16 22.52 16.68
CA GLU A 149 -16.54 23.83 16.91
C GLU A 149 -15.10 23.70 17.44
N ARG A 150 -14.86 22.77 18.36
CA ARG A 150 -13.51 22.50 18.91
C ARG A 150 -12.57 21.93 17.84
N ILE A 151 -13.07 21.02 17.01
CA ILE A 151 -12.32 20.35 15.93
C ILE A 151 -12.03 21.34 14.79
N GLY A 152 -12.98 22.22 14.48
CA GLY A 152 -12.94 23.14 13.34
C GLY A 152 -13.59 22.55 12.09
N TYR A 153 -14.47 23.34 11.46
CA TYR A 153 -15.13 22.97 10.21
C TYR A 153 -14.17 23.03 9.01
N PRO A 154 -14.39 22.20 7.95
CA PRO A 154 -15.47 21.22 7.82
C PRO A 154 -15.23 19.98 8.68
N VAL A 155 -16.32 19.34 9.11
CA VAL A 155 -16.27 18.10 9.88
C VAL A 155 -17.04 16.98 9.17
N ILE A 156 -16.63 15.75 9.40
CA ILE A 156 -17.35 14.55 8.99
C ILE A 156 -17.91 13.83 10.21
N ILE A 157 -19.20 13.55 10.16
CA ILE A 157 -19.94 12.79 11.16
C ILE A 157 -19.98 11.34 10.68
N LYS A 158 -19.57 10.40 11.53
CA LYS A 158 -19.44 8.97 11.17
C LYS A 158 -20.15 8.10 12.20
N ALA A 159 -20.75 7.02 11.73
CA ALA A 159 -21.24 5.96 12.61
C ALA A 159 -20.06 5.28 13.34
N ALA A 160 -20.17 5.10 14.67
CA ALA A 160 -19.12 4.46 15.48
C ALA A 160 -18.88 2.99 15.07
N LEU A 161 -19.93 2.28 14.64
CA LEU A 161 -19.89 0.89 14.14
C LEU A 161 -19.97 0.81 12.61
N GLY A 162 -19.73 1.91 11.90
CA GLY A 162 -19.94 2.01 10.46
C GLY A 162 -18.79 1.50 9.59
N GLY A 163 -19.14 1.13 8.36
CA GLY A 163 -18.21 0.78 7.27
C GLY A 163 -18.89 0.97 5.89
N GLY A 164 -18.11 1.05 4.83
CA GLY A 164 -18.63 1.13 3.45
C GLY A 164 -19.36 2.42 3.09
N GLY A 165 -19.05 3.55 3.76
CA GLY A 165 -19.62 4.86 3.42
C GLY A 165 -21.02 5.15 3.94
N LYS A 166 -21.68 4.20 4.61
CA LYS A 166 -23.02 4.40 5.20
C LYS A 166 -22.92 5.04 6.58
N GLY A 167 -23.87 5.93 6.89
CA GLY A 167 -23.87 6.66 8.17
C GLY A 167 -22.76 7.70 8.27
N MET A 168 -22.33 8.27 7.14
CA MET A 168 -21.36 9.38 7.11
C MET A 168 -21.94 10.59 6.39
N ARG A 169 -21.77 11.77 6.99
CA ARG A 169 -22.16 13.07 6.40
C ARG A 169 -21.14 14.14 6.72
N VAL A 170 -20.86 14.98 5.75
CA VAL A 170 -20.01 16.17 5.93
C VAL A 170 -20.90 17.35 6.30
N ALA A 171 -20.45 18.15 7.24
CA ALA A 171 -20.98 19.47 7.55
C ALA A 171 -19.88 20.51 7.35
N ASN A 172 -20.11 21.48 6.45
CA ASN A 172 -19.12 22.51 6.15
C ASN A 172 -19.23 23.69 7.12
N THR A 173 -20.40 23.87 7.73
CA THR A 173 -20.68 24.98 8.65
C THR A 173 -21.48 24.49 9.85
N PRO A 174 -21.53 25.27 10.96
CA PRO A 174 -22.37 24.96 12.11
C PRO A 174 -23.87 24.82 11.77
N GLU A 175 -24.35 25.58 10.78
CA GLU A 175 -25.76 25.56 10.37
C GLU A 175 -26.13 24.25 9.67
N GLU A 176 -25.21 23.64 8.93
CA GLU A 176 -25.40 22.35 8.25
C GLU A 176 -25.35 21.14 9.21
N PHE A 177 -24.66 21.30 10.34
CA PHE A 177 -24.36 20.21 11.26
C PHE A 177 -25.60 19.47 11.79
N PRO A 178 -26.68 20.12 12.26
CA PRO A 178 -27.83 19.42 12.83
C PRO A 178 -28.51 18.47 11.83
N GLU A 179 -28.68 18.89 10.57
CA GLU A 179 -29.27 18.06 9.52
C GLU A 179 -28.38 16.91 9.12
N ALA A 180 -27.05 17.16 8.96
CA ALA A 180 -26.06 16.16 8.65
C ALA A 180 -25.99 15.09 9.74
N TYR A 181 -25.99 15.50 11.02
CA TYR A 181 -25.98 14.61 12.17
C TYR A 181 -27.23 13.72 12.23
N ALA A 182 -28.43 14.33 12.12
CA ALA A 182 -29.69 13.59 12.17
C ALA A 182 -29.79 12.55 11.05
N THR A 183 -29.33 12.91 9.84
CA THR A 183 -29.32 12.03 8.67
C THR A 183 -28.36 10.88 8.85
N ALA A 184 -27.10 11.15 9.26
CA ALA A 184 -26.08 10.13 9.47
C ALA A 184 -26.50 9.14 10.58
N ARG A 185 -27.04 9.65 11.69
CA ARG A 185 -27.55 8.85 12.81
C ARG A 185 -28.67 7.92 12.38
N LYS A 186 -29.68 8.42 11.66
CA LYS A 186 -30.80 7.61 11.17
C LYS A 186 -30.34 6.50 10.22
N GLU A 187 -29.41 6.80 9.35
CA GLU A 187 -28.81 5.78 8.47
C GLU A 187 -28.04 4.71 9.25
N SER A 188 -27.31 5.13 10.30
CA SER A 188 -26.58 4.22 11.19
C SER A 188 -27.52 3.28 11.93
N GLU A 189 -28.60 3.83 12.53
CA GLU A 189 -29.62 3.05 13.22
C GLU A 189 -30.26 1.99 12.31
N ILE A 190 -30.56 2.37 11.05
CA ILE A 190 -31.17 1.44 10.08
C ILE A 190 -30.15 0.37 9.59
N ALA A 191 -28.91 0.77 9.33
CA ALA A 191 -27.92 -0.14 8.71
C ALA A 191 -27.21 -1.05 9.72
N PHE A 192 -26.98 -0.55 10.96
CA PHE A 192 -26.15 -1.20 11.96
C PHE A 192 -26.85 -1.46 13.29
N GLY A 193 -28.07 -0.95 13.47
CA GLY A 193 -28.82 -1.04 14.74
C GLY A 193 -28.28 -0.17 15.87
N ASP A 194 -27.37 0.76 15.57
CA ASP A 194 -26.71 1.63 16.52
C ASP A 194 -26.63 3.06 15.97
N GLY A 195 -27.06 4.05 16.75
CA GLY A 195 -27.03 5.47 16.41
C GLY A 195 -25.87 6.24 17.03
N THR A 196 -24.87 5.54 17.56
CA THR A 196 -23.69 6.17 18.15
C THR A 196 -22.84 6.80 17.03
N MET A 197 -22.54 8.10 17.20
CA MET A 197 -21.81 8.88 16.21
C MET A 197 -20.44 9.29 16.72
N TYR A 198 -19.54 9.55 15.79
CA TYR A 198 -18.21 10.09 16.01
C TYR A 198 -17.97 11.24 15.02
N ILE A 199 -17.24 12.26 15.43
CA ILE A 199 -16.97 13.45 14.61
C ILE A 199 -15.47 13.57 14.39
N GLU A 200 -15.07 13.84 13.15
CA GLU A 200 -13.68 14.13 12.79
C GLU A 200 -13.59 15.38 11.91
N HIS A 201 -12.44 16.01 11.89
CA HIS A 201 -12.10 16.99 10.88
C HIS A 201 -12.21 16.35 9.47
N PHE A 202 -12.91 17.02 8.57
CA PHE A 202 -13.00 16.56 7.19
C PHE A 202 -11.82 17.11 6.39
N VAL A 203 -10.88 16.24 6.06
CA VAL A 203 -9.69 16.60 5.28
C VAL A 203 -10.10 16.84 3.83
N VAL A 204 -10.01 18.09 3.37
CA VAL A 204 -10.48 18.50 2.05
C VAL A 204 -9.37 18.35 1.02
N ASN A 205 -9.67 17.68 -0.10
CA ASN A 205 -8.75 17.51 -1.23
C ASN A 205 -7.33 17.10 -0.79
N PRO A 206 -7.19 16.06 0.05
CA PRO A 206 -5.88 15.68 0.55
C PRO A 206 -5.03 15.01 -0.53
N ARG A 207 -3.72 15.10 -0.36
CA ARG A 207 -2.81 14.15 -0.96
C ARG A 207 -2.61 12.96 -0.04
N HIS A 208 -2.44 11.80 -0.64
CA HIS A 208 -2.01 10.61 0.05
C HIS A 208 -0.49 10.52 -0.02
N ILE A 209 0.17 10.91 1.05
CA ILE A 209 1.63 10.90 1.18
C ILE A 209 2.03 9.83 2.20
N GLU A 210 3.01 9.03 1.85
CA GLU A 210 3.46 7.96 2.71
C GLU A 210 4.98 7.92 2.84
N PHE A 211 5.49 7.54 4.02
CA PHE A 211 6.92 7.46 4.30
C PHE A 211 7.36 6.02 4.50
N GLN A 212 8.36 5.61 3.72
CA GLN A 212 8.98 4.31 3.88
C GLN A 212 9.84 4.27 5.14
N ILE A 213 9.58 3.32 6.03
CA ILE A 213 10.34 3.07 7.25
C ILE A 213 11.20 1.83 7.09
N LEU A 214 12.41 1.89 7.64
CA LEU A 214 13.23 0.74 8.01
C LEU A 214 13.58 0.82 9.50
N ALA A 215 13.41 -0.29 10.21
CA ALA A 215 13.70 -0.39 11.63
C ALA A 215 14.34 -1.72 11.96
N ASP A 216 15.41 -1.72 12.78
CA ASP A 216 16.07 -2.95 13.22
C ASP A 216 15.65 -3.39 14.64
N ASN A 217 16.18 -4.53 15.06
CA ASN A 217 15.93 -5.08 16.40
C ASN A 217 16.65 -4.34 17.52
N GLN A 218 17.53 -3.38 17.20
CA GLN A 218 18.32 -2.60 18.16
C GLN A 218 17.67 -1.24 18.46
N GLY A 219 16.56 -0.90 17.77
CA GLY A 219 15.83 0.35 17.94
C GLY A 219 16.28 1.47 17.00
N ASN A 220 17.17 1.17 16.04
CA ASN A 220 17.47 2.11 14.96
C ASN A 220 16.26 2.18 14.02
N VAL A 221 15.80 3.37 13.74
CA VAL A 221 14.65 3.65 12.86
C VAL A 221 14.99 4.81 11.97
N ILE A 222 14.90 4.61 10.65
CA ILE A 222 15.09 5.63 9.62
C ILE A 222 13.89 5.68 8.67
N HIS A 223 13.72 6.79 7.97
CA HIS A 223 12.81 6.89 6.82
C HIS A 223 13.61 7.04 5.51
N LEU A 224 13.07 6.53 4.43
CA LEU A 224 13.68 6.58 3.09
C LEU A 224 13.00 7.60 2.16
N GLY A 225 12.42 8.65 2.72
CA GLY A 225 11.63 9.63 1.99
C GLY A 225 10.19 9.20 1.76
N GLU A 226 9.48 10.06 1.04
CA GLU A 226 8.05 9.89 0.77
C GLU A 226 7.77 9.36 -0.63
N ARG A 227 6.56 8.81 -0.74
CA ARG A 227 5.85 8.53 -2.00
C ARG A 227 4.55 9.32 -2.03
N ASP A 228 4.15 9.77 -3.21
CA ASP A 228 2.82 10.33 -3.47
C ASP A 228 1.97 9.26 -4.14
N CYS A 229 0.89 8.88 -3.48
CA CYS A 229 -0.04 7.83 -3.89
C CYS A 229 -1.45 8.37 -4.13
N SER A 230 -1.57 9.65 -4.49
CA SER A 230 -2.85 10.33 -4.62
C SER A 230 -3.66 9.89 -5.85
N ILE A 231 -3.01 9.39 -6.91
CA ILE A 231 -3.72 8.87 -8.09
C ILE A 231 -4.26 7.48 -7.77
N GLN A 232 -5.52 7.44 -7.37
CA GLN A 232 -6.18 6.22 -6.91
C GLN A 232 -7.64 6.14 -7.36
N ARG A 233 -8.17 4.94 -7.51
CA ARG A 233 -9.58 4.65 -7.79
C ARG A 233 -10.15 3.77 -6.68
N ASN A 234 -11.24 4.19 -6.04
CA ASN A 234 -11.84 3.46 -4.93
C ASN A 234 -10.82 3.06 -3.86
N HIS A 235 -9.93 3.99 -3.49
CA HIS A 235 -8.80 3.79 -2.56
C HIS A 235 -7.75 2.76 -3.02
N GLN A 236 -7.75 2.37 -4.29
CA GLN A 236 -6.70 1.55 -4.90
C GLN A 236 -5.75 2.45 -5.69
N LYS A 237 -4.50 2.49 -5.27
CA LYS A 237 -3.42 3.26 -5.90
C LYS A 237 -3.21 2.75 -7.33
N MET A 238 -2.99 3.66 -8.28
CA MET A 238 -2.80 3.35 -9.71
C MET A 238 -1.49 3.87 -10.26
N ILE A 239 -1.12 5.09 -9.88
CA ILE A 239 0.17 5.72 -10.19
C ILE A 239 0.75 6.23 -8.89
N GLU A 240 2.01 5.90 -8.65
CA GLU A 240 2.77 6.35 -7.51
C GLU A 240 4.06 7.03 -7.97
N GLU A 241 4.49 8.05 -7.24
CA GLU A 241 5.74 8.75 -7.54
C GLU A 241 6.57 9.05 -6.29
N SER A 242 7.86 9.16 -6.45
CA SER A 242 8.80 9.59 -5.41
C SER A 242 9.90 10.48 -6.05
N PRO A 243 10.22 11.61 -5.41
CA PRO A 243 9.52 12.27 -4.30
C PRO A 243 8.19 12.92 -4.75
N SER A 244 7.36 13.36 -3.79
CA SER A 244 6.12 14.09 -4.09
C SER A 244 6.40 15.52 -4.54
N ALA A 245 5.69 15.97 -5.58
CA ALA A 245 5.74 17.37 -6.04
C ALA A 245 5.12 18.35 -5.03
N ALA A 246 4.31 17.87 -4.07
CA ALA A 246 3.66 18.71 -3.05
C ALA A 246 4.48 18.85 -1.76
N VAL A 247 5.57 18.10 -1.61
CA VAL A 247 6.34 18.06 -0.36
C VAL A 247 7.65 18.81 -0.51
N SER A 248 7.74 19.99 0.13
CA SER A 248 9.01 20.75 0.19
C SER A 248 10.04 20.02 1.04
N PRO A 249 11.34 20.37 0.93
CA PRO A 249 12.38 19.81 1.80
C PRO A 249 12.07 19.95 3.29
N GLU A 250 11.56 21.11 3.73
CA GLU A 250 11.23 21.39 5.13
C GLU A 250 10.01 20.58 5.59
N LEU A 251 9.03 20.38 4.71
CA LEU A 251 7.86 19.56 5.00
C LEU A 251 8.26 18.07 5.05
N ARG A 252 9.14 17.63 4.17
CA ARG A 252 9.71 16.26 4.18
C ARG A 252 10.40 15.96 5.49
N GLU A 253 11.20 16.88 6.01
CA GLU A 253 11.86 16.72 7.30
C GLU A 253 10.85 16.57 8.44
N LYS A 254 9.82 17.43 8.48
CA LYS A 254 8.76 17.37 9.50
C LYS A 254 7.95 16.06 9.44
N MET A 255 7.51 15.68 8.26
CA MET A 255 6.74 14.45 8.05
C MET A 255 7.58 13.20 8.31
N GLY A 256 8.83 13.20 7.84
CA GLY A 256 9.80 12.12 8.09
C GLY A 256 10.08 11.93 9.58
N HIS A 257 10.26 13.04 10.32
CA HIS A 257 10.40 12.99 11.78
C HIS A 257 9.16 12.39 12.46
N ALA A 258 7.96 12.80 12.03
CA ALA A 258 6.70 12.25 12.54
C ALA A 258 6.58 10.75 12.23
N ALA A 259 6.98 10.31 11.02
CA ALA A 259 6.98 8.90 10.62
C ALA A 259 7.93 8.05 11.46
N VAL A 260 9.15 8.51 11.70
CA VAL A 260 10.13 7.85 12.58
C VAL A 260 9.61 7.80 14.02
N THR A 261 9.01 8.88 14.51
CA THR A 261 8.41 8.93 15.86
C THR A 261 7.28 7.92 15.99
N ALA A 262 6.39 7.83 15.00
CA ALA A 262 5.31 6.84 14.96
C ALA A 262 5.83 5.40 15.01
N ALA A 263 6.83 5.08 14.19
CA ALA A 263 7.43 3.75 14.14
C ALA A 263 8.13 3.37 15.46
N LYS A 264 8.87 4.31 16.08
CA LYS A 264 9.49 4.12 17.40
C LYS A 264 8.45 3.90 18.50
N ALA A 265 7.38 4.69 18.51
CA ALA A 265 6.30 4.56 19.50
C ALA A 265 5.58 3.20 19.39
N ALA A 266 5.47 2.67 18.16
CA ALA A 266 4.92 1.34 17.91
C ALA A 266 5.88 0.19 18.26
N GLY A 267 7.16 0.46 18.51
CA GLY A 267 8.20 -0.56 18.64
C GLY A 267 8.35 -1.38 17.34
N TYR A 268 8.28 -0.67 16.21
CA TYR A 268 8.30 -1.30 14.89
C TYR A 268 9.64 -1.90 14.55
N VAL A 269 9.63 -3.00 13.81
CA VAL A 269 10.82 -3.68 13.28
C VAL A 269 10.55 -4.10 11.85
N ASN A 270 11.55 -4.08 11.00
CA ASN A 270 11.54 -4.40 9.58
C ASN A 270 11.05 -3.24 8.69
N ALA A 271 10.71 -3.50 7.42
CA ALA A 271 10.17 -2.50 6.53
C ALA A 271 8.68 -2.27 6.79
N GLY A 272 8.27 -1.01 6.84
CA GLY A 272 6.89 -0.60 6.98
C GLY A 272 6.65 0.77 6.39
N THR A 273 5.40 1.22 6.35
CA THR A 273 5.05 2.50 5.75
C THR A 273 4.07 3.26 6.64
N ILE A 274 4.37 4.52 6.90
CA ILE A 274 3.47 5.45 7.58
C ILE A 274 2.73 6.27 6.53
N GLU A 275 1.41 6.17 6.50
CA GLU A 275 0.55 6.91 5.59
C GLU A 275 -0.02 8.16 6.25
N PHE A 276 0.00 9.27 5.50
CA PHE A 276 -0.52 10.57 5.91
C PHE A 276 -1.49 11.13 4.88
N LEU A 277 -2.46 11.90 5.35
CA LEU A 277 -3.22 12.83 4.53
C LEU A 277 -2.56 14.19 4.65
N LEU A 278 -2.16 14.78 3.51
CA LEU A 278 -1.56 16.10 3.42
C LEU A 278 -2.56 17.08 2.82
N GLU A 279 -2.88 18.15 3.56
CA GLU A 279 -3.76 19.23 3.10
C GLU A 279 -2.98 20.25 2.25
N PRO A 280 -3.69 21.03 1.39
CA PRO A 280 -3.06 22.06 0.56
C PRO A 280 -2.31 23.16 1.34
N ASP A 281 -2.67 23.38 2.62
CA ASP A 281 -2.01 24.36 3.50
C ASP A 281 -0.75 23.79 4.20
N GLY A 282 -0.37 22.54 3.90
CA GLY A 282 0.80 21.87 4.46
C GLY A 282 0.56 21.18 5.80
N LYS A 283 -0.66 21.18 6.32
CA LYS A 283 -1.02 20.33 7.45
C LYS A 283 -1.09 18.88 7.03
N PHE A 284 -0.63 17.98 7.89
CA PHE A 284 -0.66 16.55 7.62
C PHE A 284 -1.12 15.75 8.82
N TRP A 285 -1.78 14.62 8.55
CA TRP A 285 -2.42 13.80 9.54
C TRP A 285 -2.09 12.33 9.33
N PHE A 286 -1.66 11.67 10.38
CA PHE A 286 -1.48 10.21 10.38
C PHE A 286 -2.80 9.51 10.02
N MET A 287 -2.75 8.62 9.05
CA MET A 287 -3.87 7.81 8.63
C MET A 287 -3.73 6.39 9.18
N GLU A 288 -2.67 5.71 8.81
CA GLU A 288 -2.38 4.34 9.27
C GLU A 288 -0.90 3.97 9.08
N MET A 289 -0.51 2.82 9.63
CA MET A 289 0.78 2.20 9.35
C MET A 289 0.57 0.82 8.73
N ASN A 290 1.11 0.63 7.54
CA ASN A 290 1.18 -0.67 6.90
C ASN A 290 2.37 -1.46 7.42
N THR A 291 2.09 -2.62 8.02
CA THR A 291 3.08 -3.44 8.72
C THR A 291 3.78 -4.47 7.82
N ARG A 292 4.08 -4.05 6.59
CA ARG A 292 4.64 -4.87 5.50
C ARG A 292 5.34 -4.00 4.46
N ILE A 293 5.97 -4.64 3.49
CA ILE A 293 6.37 -3.96 2.26
C ILE A 293 5.14 -3.54 1.44
N GLN A 294 5.21 -2.41 0.77
CA GLN A 294 4.15 -1.90 -0.11
C GLN A 294 4.39 -2.33 -1.56
N VAL A 295 3.33 -2.30 -2.40
CA VAL A 295 3.41 -2.56 -3.85
C VAL A 295 4.40 -1.60 -4.49
N GLU A 296 4.29 -0.32 -4.15
CA GLU A 296 5.01 0.84 -4.68
C GLU A 296 6.41 1.06 -4.10
N HIS A 297 6.96 0.08 -3.36
CA HIS A 297 8.34 0.16 -2.85
C HIS A 297 9.40 0.43 -3.93
N PRO A 298 9.23 0.01 -5.21
CA PRO A 298 10.24 0.22 -6.24
C PRO A 298 10.58 1.69 -6.51
N VAL A 299 9.62 2.64 -6.37
CA VAL A 299 9.95 4.05 -6.59
C VAL A 299 10.90 4.59 -5.51
N THR A 300 10.75 4.14 -4.26
CA THR A 300 11.71 4.45 -3.18
C THR A 300 13.07 3.82 -3.45
N GLU A 301 13.12 2.55 -3.87
CA GLU A 301 14.37 1.87 -4.21
C GLU A 301 15.13 2.61 -5.32
N TRP A 302 14.43 3.13 -6.33
CA TRP A 302 15.03 3.86 -7.42
C TRP A 302 15.64 5.20 -7.01
N VAL A 303 14.94 5.98 -6.19
CA VAL A 303 15.44 7.31 -5.79
C VAL A 303 16.47 7.25 -4.67
N THR A 304 16.53 6.15 -3.89
CA THR A 304 17.49 6.02 -2.77
C THR A 304 18.64 5.07 -3.06
N GLY A 305 18.50 4.18 -4.05
CA GLY A 305 19.48 3.11 -4.30
C GLY A 305 19.47 1.98 -3.26
N ILE A 306 18.48 1.93 -2.35
CA ILE A 306 18.40 0.96 -1.26
C ILE A 306 17.42 -0.16 -1.64
N ASP A 307 17.87 -1.42 -1.67
CA ASP A 307 17.04 -2.61 -1.94
C ASP A 307 16.26 -3.02 -0.67
N LEU A 308 14.98 -2.64 -0.62
CA LEU A 308 14.13 -2.86 0.55
C LEU A 308 13.93 -4.33 0.89
N VAL A 309 13.81 -5.21 -0.09
CA VAL A 309 13.63 -6.65 0.17
C VAL A 309 14.89 -7.25 0.76
N LYS A 310 16.07 -6.85 0.30
CA LYS A 310 17.32 -7.29 0.90
C LYS A 310 17.48 -6.77 2.34
N GLU A 311 17.14 -5.51 2.60
CA GLU A 311 17.15 -4.98 3.96
C GLU A 311 16.17 -5.71 4.88
N GLN A 312 14.96 -6.04 4.41
CA GLN A 312 14.02 -6.88 5.17
C GLN A 312 14.65 -8.22 5.57
N LEU A 313 15.35 -8.89 4.66
CA LEU A 313 15.99 -10.18 4.91
C LEU A 313 17.19 -10.07 5.86
N LYS A 314 17.99 -9.00 5.75
CA LYS A 314 19.09 -8.71 6.68
C LYS A 314 18.57 -8.48 8.11
N ILE A 315 17.55 -7.60 8.26
CA ILE A 315 16.95 -7.29 9.55
C ILE A 315 16.32 -8.53 10.18
N ALA A 316 15.59 -9.32 9.40
CA ALA A 316 14.98 -10.57 9.85
C ALA A 316 16.04 -11.63 10.24
N SER A 317 17.25 -11.56 9.66
CA SER A 317 18.40 -12.37 10.05
C SER A 317 19.10 -11.87 11.33
N GLY A 318 18.59 -10.82 11.97
CA GLY A 318 19.16 -10.24 13.19
C GLY A 318 20.32 -9.26 12.95
N MET A 319 20.56 -8.85 11.71
CA MET A 319 21.59 -7.84 11.40
C MET A 319 21.06 -6.44 11.75
N PRO A 320 21.92 -5.56 12.27
CA PRO A 320 21.56 -4.15 12.46
C PRO A 320 21.42 -3.43 11.12
N LEU A 321 20.71 -2.30 11.12
CA LEU A 321 20.77 -1.36 10.01
C LEU A 321 22.18 -0.81 9.86
N GLU A 322 22.77 -1.02 8.69
CA GLU A 322 24.08 -0.45 8.33
C GLU A 322 23.95 0.96 7.73
N ILE A 323 22.71 1.41 7.47
CA ILE A 323 22.34 2.68 6.85
C ILE A 323 21.84 3.60 7.96
N SER A 324 22.44 4.78 8.10
CA SER A 324 21.95 5.85 8.97
C SER A 324 21.01 6.78 8.20
N GLN A 325 20.29 7.67 8.91
CA GLN A 325 19.44 8.66 8.26
C GLN A 325 20.23 9.61 7.34
N ASP A 326 21.48 9.93 7.71
CA ASP A 326 22.33 10.82 6.93
C ASP A 326 22.84 10.20 5.61
N ASP A 327 22.76 8.86 5.49
CA ASP A 327 23.13 8.14 4.25
C ASP A 327 21.99 8.10 3.23
N VAL A 328 20.77 8.51 3.63
CA VAL A 328 19.59 8.47 2.76
C VAL A 328 19.55 9.74 1.91
N HIS A 329 19.79 9.57 0.63
CA HIS A 329 19.74 10.65 -0.35
C HIS A 329 18.71 10.34 -1.43
N ILE A 330 17.80 11.28 -1.68
CA ILE A 330 16.82 11.18 -2.77
C ILE A 330 17.45 11.76 -4.04
N MET A 331 17.60 10.93 -5.07
CA MET A 331 18.19 11.31 -6.36
C MET A 331 17.19 11.13 -7.49
N GLY A 332 16.97 12.19 -8.27
CA GLY A 332 16.06 12.18 -9.41
C GLY A 332 14.60 12.03 -9.01
N HIS A 333 13.83 11.41 -9.88
CA HIS A 333 12.39 11.18 -9.72
C HIS A 333 11.99 9.84 -10.31
N ALA A 334 11.19 9.06 -9.59
CA ALA A 334 10.68 7.77 -10.04
C ALA A 334 9.15 7.79 -10.08
N ILE A 335 8.58 7.13 -11.10
CA ILE A 335 7.13 6.95 -11.25
C ILE A 335 6.87 5.46 -11.46
N GLU A 336 5.87 4.91 -10.79
CA GLU A 336 5.35 3.56 -10.99
C GLU A 336 3.94 3.64 -11.56
N CYS A 337 3.63 2.80 -12.56
CA CYS A 337 2.29 2.55 -13.06
C CYS A 337 1.93 1.08 -12.83
N ARG A 338 0.80 0.81 -12.18
CA ARG A 338 0.29 -0.56 -11.99
C ARG A 338 -0.47 -1.01 -13.20
N ILE A 339 0.08 -1.98 -13.95
CA ILE A 339 -0.58 -2.56 -15.12
C ILE A 339 -1.51 -3.68 -14.64
N ASN A 340 -2.81 -3.47 -14.80
CA ASN A 340 -3.85 -4.38 -14.35
C ASN A 340 -4.60 -5.02 -15.53
N ALA A 341 -5.01 -6.28 -15.37
CA ALA A 341 -5.93 -7.00 -16.25
C ALA A 341 -7.37 -6.50 -16.04
N GLU A 342 -7.65 -5.28 -16.47
CA GLU A 342 -8.93 -4.58 -16.27
C GLU A 342 -9.31 -3.78 -17.52
N ASN A 343 -10.62 -3.65 -17.77
CA ASN A 343 -11.13 -2.83 -18.86
C ASN A 343 -11.73 -1.52 -18.32
N PRO A 344 -11.02 -0.38 -18.45
CA PRO A 344 -11.52 0.93 -17.99
C PRO A 344 -12.86 1.33 -18.63
N GLN A 345 -13.09 1.01 -19.92
CA GLN A 345 -14.33 1.32 -20.64
C GLN A 345 -15.53 0.51 -20.14
N LYS A 346 -15.29 -0.58 -19.39
CA LYS A 346 -16.30 -1.42 -18.75
C LYS A 346 -16.24 -1.29 -17.22
N ASN A 347 -16.04 -0.08 -16.73
CA ASN A 347 -15.93 0.23 -15.29
C ASN A 347 -14.86 -0.62 -14.57
N PHE A 348 -13.69 -0.75 -15.20
CA PHE A 348 -12.54 -1.53 -14.65
C PHE A 348 -12.90 -2.99 -14.32
N ARG A 349 -13.80 -3.58 -15.10
CA ARG A 349 -14.12 -5.00 -14.95
C ARG A 349 -12.86 -5.84 -15.16
N PRO A 350 -12.53 -6.78 -14.24
CA PRO A 350 -11.42 -7.71 -14.41
C PRO A 350 -11.50 -8.49 -15.72
N SER A 351 -10.36 -8.70 -16.35
CA SER A 351 -10.19 -9.41 -17.63
C SER A 351 -9.26 -10.63 -17.46
N PRO A 352 -9.69 -11.70 -16.76
CA PRO A 352 -8.91 -12.93 -16.67
C PRO A 352 -8.81 -13.59 -18.05
N GLY A 353 -7.73 -14.33 -18.30
CA GLY A 353 -7.54 -14.99 -19.59
C GLY A 353 -6.12 -15.51 -19.77
N THR A 354 -5.75 -15.82 -21.00
CA THR A 354 -4.40 -16.28 -21.37
C THR A 354 -3.68 -15.17 -22.13
N ILE A 355 -2.49 -14.82 -21.69
CA ILE A 355 -1.59 -13.88 -22.39
C ILE A 355 -1.09 -14.56 -23.66
N GLN A 356 -1.49 -14.07 -24.82
CA GLN A 356 -1.07 -14.59 -26.13
C GLN A 356 0.30 -14.02 -26.53
N GLY A 357 0.56 -12.76 -26.19
CA GLY A 357 1.82 -12.07 -26.43
C GLY A 357 2.06 -11.03 -25.35
N ALA A 358 3.31 -10.91 -24.90
CA ALA A 358 3.73 -9.87 -23.98
C ALA A 358 5.08 -9.32 -24.42
N HIS A 359 5.16 -7.98 -24.49
CA HIS A 359 6.41 -7.26 -24.65
C HIS A 359 6.46 -6.15 -23.58
N PHE A 360 7.58 -6.05 -22.90
CA PHE A 360 7.84 -5.02 -21.91
C PHE A 360 9.01 -4.14 -22.34
N PRO A 361 8.94 -2.82 -22.13
CA PRO A 361 10.01 -1.91 -22.48
C PRO A 361 11.28 -2.18 -21.68
N GLY A 362 12.39 -1.75 -22.24
CA GLY A 362 13.70 -1.79 -21.60
C GLY A 362 14.45 -0.47 -21.79
N GLY A 363 15.66 -0.41 -21.28
CA GLY A 363 16.54 0.75 -21.44
C GLY A 363 16.91 1.40 -20.10
N ASN A 364 17.65 2.50 -20.20
CA ASN A 364 18.18 3.18 -19.03
C ASN A 364 17.06 3.81 -18.17
N GLY A 365 17.01 3.42 -16.89
CA GLY A 365 16.02 3.93 -15.95
C GLY A 365 14.61 3.36 -16.18
N ILE A 366 14.47 2.16 -16.76
CA ILE A 366 13.22 1.40 -16.87
C ILE A 366 13.37 0.09 -16.11
N ARG A 367 12.40 -0.20 -15.24
CA ARG A 367 12.27 -1.46 -14.49
C ARG A 367 10.87 -2.00 -14.65
N VAL A 368 10.76 -3.31 -14.82
CA VAL A 368 9.50 -4.03 -14.86
C VAL A 368 9.51 -5.14 -13.82
N ASP A 369 8.63 -5.01 -12.83
CA ASP A 369 8.37 -6.08 -11.87
C ASP A 369 7.10 -6.83 -12.32
N THR A 370 7.25 -8.05 -12.80
CA THR A 370 6.15 -8.84 -13.38
C THR A 370 6.37 -10.33 -13.19
N CYS A 371 5.26 -11.07 -13.22
CA CYS A 371 5.25 -12.52 -13.36
C CYS A 371 4.69 -12.98 -14.73
N VAL A 372 4.38 -12.04 -15.62
CA VAL A 372 3.79 -12.30 -16.93
C VAL A 372 4.84 -12.82 -17.92
N TYR A 373 4.45 -13.82 -18.69
CA TYR A 373 5.18 -14.35 -19.85
C TYR A 373 4.19 -14.85 -20.91
N ASN A 374 4.66 -15.09 -22.13
CA ASN A 374 3.82 -15.57 -23.23
C ASN A 374 3.21 -16.94 -22.89
N GLY A 375 1.89 -17.06 -22.97
CA GLY A 375 1.15 -18.27 -22.66
C GLY A 375 0.72 -18.40 -21.19
N CYS A 376 1.13 -17.48 -20.29
CA CYS A 376 0.69 -17.54 -18.91
C CYS A 376 -0.81 -17.26 -18.77
N LYS A 377 -1.45 -17.92 -17.78
CA LYS A 377 -2.86 -17.75 -17.46
C LYS A 377 -3.02 -16.74 -16.32
N ILE A 378 -3.97 -15.83 -16.48
CA ILE A 378 -4.37 -14.88 -15.44
C ILE A 378 -5.66 -15.42 -14.82
N PRO A 379 -5.58 -16.01 -13.61
CA PRO A 379 -6.74 -16.65 -12.98
C PRO A 379 -7.70 -15.59 -12.40
N PRO A 380 -9.01 -15.92 -12.29
CA PRO A 380 -10.02 -14.98 -11.78
C PRO A 380 -10.10 -14.92 -10.25
N TYR A 381 -9.21 -15.57 -9.53
CA TYR A 381 -9.27 -15.75 -8.06
C TYR A 381 -8.54 -14.67 -7.28
N TYR A 382 -7.67 -13.90 -7.92
CA TYR A 382 -6.73 -12.99 -7.27
C TYR A 382 -6.83 -11.58 -7.84
N ASP A 383 -6.04 -10.67 -7.28
CA ASP A 383 -5.91 -9.31 -7.80
C ASP A 383 -5.51 -9.31 -9.29
N SER A 384 -5.97 -8.28 -10.01
CA SER A 384 -5.79 -8.13 -11.45
C SER A 384 -4.40 -7.66 -11.88
N MET A 385 -3.49 -7.34 -10.95
CA MET A 385 -2.19 -6.76 -11.26
C MET A 385 -1.29 -7.73 -12.03
N LEU A 386 -0.83 -7.31 -13.20
CA LEU A 386 0.04 -8.05 -14.11
C LEU A 386 1.51 -7.67 -13.95
N ALA A 387 1.74 -6.37 -13.81
CA ALA A 387 3.08 -5.81 -13.76
C ALA A 387 3.06 -4.45 -13.06
N LYS A 388 4.23 -4.07 -12.55
CA LYS A 388 4.57 -2.69 -12.20
C LYS A 388 5.59 -2.22 -13.24
N LEU A 389 5.26 -1.14 -13.93
CA LEU A 389 6.19 -0.45 -14.80
C LEU A 389 6.74 0.74 -14.03
N ILE A 390 8.03 0.77 -13.81
CA ILE A 390 8.70 1.81 -13.02
C ILE A 390 9.74 2.50 -13.90
N VAL A 391 9.77 3.82 -13.85
CA VAL A 391 10.79 4.63 -14.51
C VAL A 391 11.51 5.51 -13.52
N HIS A 392 12.76 5.86 -13.83
CA HIS A 392 13.57 6.82 -13.09
C HIS A 392 14.24 7.80 -14.06
N ALA A 393 14.26 9.08 -13.70
CA ALA A 393 14.92 10.14 -14.46
C ALA A 393 15.43 11.25 -13.51
N ASP A 394 16.17 12.20 -14.05
CA ASP A 394 16.78 13.30 -13.27
C ASP A 394 15.75 14.33 -12.78
N SER A 395 14.57 14.41 -13.41
CA SER A 395 13.47 15.28 -13.01
C SER A 395 12.12 14.62 -13.19
N ARG A 396 11.07 15.19 -12.58
CA ARG A 396 9.69 14.74 -12.70
C ARG A 396 9.20 14.78 -14.15
N GLU A 397 9.45 15.87 -14.86
CA GLU A 397 9.06 16.03 -16.27
C GLU A 397 9.72 14.98 -17.16
N ALA A 398 11.00 14.70 -16.93
CA ALA A 398 11.72 13.65 -17.65
C ALA A 398 11.21 12.26 -17.31
N ALA A 399 10.80 12.01 -16.04
CA ALA A 399 10.19 10.75 -15.62
C ALA A 399 8.80 10.56 -16.26
N ILE A 400 7.96 11.59 -16.32
CA ILE A 400 6.66 11.56 -17.02
C ILE A 400 6.85 11.23 -18.50
N ALA A 401 7.74 11.92 -19.19
CA ALA A 401 8.02 11.69 -20.60
C ALA A 401 8.54 10.24 -20.84
N LYS A 402 9.42 9.74 -19.95
CA LYS A 402 9.93 8.38 -20.00
C LYS A 402 8.82 7.35 -19.74
N MET A 403 7.93 7.59 -18.78
CA MET A 403 6.80 6.70 -18.51
C MET A 403 5.81 6.65 -19.68
N GLN A 404 5.51 7.79 -20.31
CA GLN A 404 4.69 7.83 -21.53
C GLN A 404 5.31 6.99 -22.65
N SER A 405 6.62 7.14 -22.88
CA SER A 405 7.35 6.33 -23.87
C SER A 405 7.28 4.83 -23.54
N ALA A 406 7.52 4.49 -22.26
CA ALA A 406 7.53 3.12 -21.80
C ALA A 406 6.14 2.46 -21.89
N LEU A 407 5.06 3.15 -21.48
CA LEU A 407 3.68 2.66 -21.64
C LEU A 407 3.29 2.46 -23.10
N GLY A 408 3.74 3.35 -24.00
CA GLY A 408 3.51 3.23 -25.44
C GLY A 408 4.20 2.04 -26.09
N GLU A 409 5.21 1.46 -25.42
CA GLU A 409 5.94 0.27 -25.88
C GLU A 409 5.39 -1.04 -25.30
N VAL A 410 4.65 -1.01 -24.17
CA VAL A 410 4.07 -2.22 -23.56
C VAL A 410 3.03 -2.84 -24.46
N ILE A 411 3.20 -4.14 -24.76
CA ILE A 411 2.21 -4.93 -25.48
C ILE A 411 1.79 -6.10 -24.59
N ILE A 412 0.48 -6.24 -24.35
CA ILE A 412 -0.13 -7.39 -23.67
C ILE A 412 -1.36 -7.80 -24.47
N ASP A 413 -1.25 -8.92 -25.18
CA ASP A 413 -2.31 -9.45 -26.03
C ASP A 413 -3.07 -10.59 -25.35
N GLY A 414 -4.37 -10.69 -25.64
CA GLY A 414 -5.23 -11.78 -25.18
C GLY A 414 -6.19 -11.39 -24.03
N ILE A 415 -5.95 -10.26 -23.39
CA ILE A 415 -6.80 -9.71 -22.32
C ILE A 415 -6.89 -8.18 -22.40
N ASP A 416 -7.89 -7.59 -21.75
CA ASP A 416 -7.98 -6.12 -21.60
C ASP A 416 -7.02 -5.66 -20.48
N THR A 417 -6.45 -4.46 -20.64
CA THR A 417 -5.57 -3.83 -19.64
C THR A 417 -5.91 -2.34 -19.44
N ASN A 418 -5.37 -1.75 -18.38
CA ASN A 418 -5.53 -0.32 -18.07
C ASN A 418 -4.42 0.57 -18.65
N ILE A 419 -3.55 0.07 -19.54
CA ILE A 419 -2.37 0.77 -20.06
C ILE A 419 -2.74 2.12 -20.70
N ASP A 420 -3.70 2.14 -21.63
CA ASP A 420 -4.12 3.36 -22.32
C ASP A 420 -4.70 4.39 -21.34
N TYR A 421 -5.42 3.94 -20.31
CA TYR A 421 -5.97 4.81 -19.27
C TYR A 421 -4.86 5.49 -18.48
N GLN A 422 -3.81 4.76 -18.11
CA GLN A 422 -2.63 5.30 -17.43
C GLN A 422 -1.87 6.30 -18.30
N TYR A 423 -1.72 5.99 -19.59
CA TYR A 423 -1.09 6.89 -20.56
C TYR A 423 -1.82 8.25 -20.64
N GLU A 424 -3.16 8.25 -20.67
CA GLU A 424 -3.95 9.47 -20.71
C GLU A 424 -3.93 10.25 -19.38
N ILE A 425 -3.78 9.60 -18.23
CA ILE A 425 -3.51 10.29 -16.95
C ILE A 425 -2.23 11.12 -17.06
N LEU A 426 -1.14 10.51 -17.55
CA LEU A 426 0.16 11.18 -17.69
C LEU A 426 0.18 12.33 -18.69
N LYS A 427 -0.81 12.40 -19.59
CA LYS A 427 -0.99 13.52 -20.54
C LYS A 427 -1.82 14.66 -19.96
N ASN A 428 -2.52 14.43 -18.87
CA ASN A 428 -3.37 15.45 -18.27
C ASN A 428 -2.51 16.60 -17.71
N GLU A 429 -2.92 17.84 -18.00
CA GLU A 429 -2.17 19.04 -17.61
C GLU A 429 -2.08 19.22 -16.09
N ASP A 430 -3.15 18.88 -15.36
CA ASP A 430 -3.15 18.95 -13.88
C ASP A 430 -2.20 17.90 -13.27
N TYR A 431 -2.15 16.69 -13.86
CA TYR A 431 -1.15 15.71 -13.44
C TYR A 431 0.27 16.20 -13.74
N GLN A 432 0.53 16.69 -14.95
CA GLN A 432 1.86 17.17 -15.35
C GLN A 432 2.35 18.34 -14.50
N SER A 433 1.47 19.28 -14.18
CA SER A 433 1.80 20.42 -13.31
C SER A 433 1.93 20.06 -11.83
N GLY A 434 1.57 18.83 -11.44
CA GLY A 434 1.53 18.41 -10.04
C GLY A 434 0.31 18.93 -9.27
N ASN A 435 -0.72 19.40 -9.95
CA ASN A 435 -1.95 19.89 -9.34
C ASN A 435 -3.02 18.78 -9.28
N PHE A 436 -2.86 17.84 -8.37
CA PHE A 436 -3.81 16.74 -8.18
C PHE A 436 -3.93 16.35 -6.70
N ASP A 437 -4.99 15.68 -6.36
CA ASP A 437 -5.30 15.15 -5.02
C ASP A 437 -5.94 13.76 -5.13
N THR A 438 -6.42 13.20 -4.03
CA THR A 438 -7.07 11.87 -4.02
C THR A 438 -8.37 11.82 -4.83
N GLY A 439 -9.01 12.96 -5.11
CA GLY A 439 -10.21 13.10 -5.93
C GLY A 439 -9.94 13.31 -7.42
N PHE A 440 -8.66 13.27 -7.86
CA PHE A 440 -8.28 13.56 -9.25
C PHE A 440 -9.06 12.74 -10.28
N LEU A 441 -9.13 11.43 -10.13
CA LEU A 441 -9.80 10.56 -11.09
C LEU A 441 -11.33 10.76 -11.13
N ALA A 442 -11.93 11.15 -10.00
CA ALA A 442 -13.37 11.45 -9.94
C ALA A 442 -13.72 12.80 -10.59
N SER A 443 -12.80 13.76 -10.51
CA SER A 443 -12.99 15.11 -11.07
C SER A 443 -12.71 15.20 -12.57
N HIS A 444 -11.98 14.25 -13.16
CA HIS A 444 -11.55 14.26 -14.56
C HIS A 444 -12.20 13.15 -15.38
N ILE A 445 -12.38 13.42 -16.68
CA ILE A 445 -12.72 12.41 -17.68
C ILE A 445 -11.42 11.98 -18.35
N ILE A 446 -10.98 10.76 -18.07
CA ILE A 446 -9.74 10.19 -18.60
C ILE A 446 -10.08 9.13 -19.65
N ALA A 447 -9.50 9.22 -20.85
CA ALA A 447 -9.76 8.29 -21.95
C ALA A 447 -11.28 8.10 -22.27
N GLY A 448 -12.09 9.14 -22.05
CA GLY A 448 -13.55 9.08 -22.18
C GLY A 448 -14.28 8.37 -21.03
N VAL A 449 -13.57 7.95 -19.98
CA VAL A 449 -14.11 7.30 -18.78
C VAL A 449 -14.24 8.32 -17.67
N LYS A 450 -15.43 8.41 -17.06
CA LYS A 450 -15.67 9.16 -15.82
C LYS A 450 -15.82 8.17 -14.66
N ILE A 451 -15.01 8.34 -13.64
CA ILE A 451 -15.13 7.57 -12.39
C ILE A 451 -16.16 8.26 -11.51
N ASN A 452 -17.15 7.50 -11.07
CA ASN A 452 -18.08 7.94 -10.02
C ASN A 452 -17.61 7.27 -8.73
N GLU A 453 -17.11 8.06 -7.80
CA GLU A 453 -16.86 7.57 -6.43
C GLU A 453 -18.21 7.41 -5.71
N ASN A 454 -18.44 6.21 -5.18
CA ASN A 454 -19.63 5.87 -4.39
C ASN A 454 -19.43 6.24 -2.91
#